data_185bd1696bd0728ce2b76417bf32d805
#
_entry.id   185bd1696bd0728ce2b76417bf32d805
#
_cell.length_a   1.000
_cell.length_b   1.000
_cell.length_c   1.000
_cell.angle_alpha   90.00
_cell.angle_beta   90.00
_cell.angle_gamma   90.00
#
_symmetry.space_group_name_H-M   'P 1'
#
loop_
_entity.id
_entity.type
_entity.pdbx_description
1 polymer ?
#
loop_
_entity_poly.entity_id
_entity_poly.type
_entity_poly.pdbx_seq_one_letter_code
_entity_poly.pdbx_strand_id
1 'polypeptide(L)'
;MRFLSHRHGWGIVTPLGVVDSRSLAAELPDTLLGFIERAEHEPSLCATVAALAASAPVVPEAGLDLQPCLPRPGKIVCLGVNYHDHAKEGGNTVAEYPALFLRTAGSLLAHGAPLKVPSISDKMDYEAEMALVIGKRTRFVDEADALASVFGYACFNDVSLRDYQRKTTQWTIGKNFDATGGFGPHLVSADELPPGGAGLRIQSRLNGRVMQDANTSDMVFGVARTIALLSQAMTLEAGDVIVTGTP
;
A
#
# COMPACT_ATOMS: atom_id res chain seq x y z
N MET A 1 -12.49 8.44 3.31
CA MET A 1 -11.77 8.68 4.60
C MET A 1 -10.29 8.42 4.46
N ARG A 2 -9.47 9.02 5.33
CA ARG A 2 -8.03 8.75 5.40
C ARG A 2 -7.69 8.18 6.76
N PHE A 3 -6.95 7.10 6.78
CA PHE A 3 -6.57 6.37 7.98
C PHE A 3 -5.06 6.40 8.17
N LEU A 4 -4.60 6.28 9.42
CA LEU A 4 -3.22 6.00 9.75
C LEU A 4 -3.14 4.99 10.89
N SER A 5 -2.02 4.27 10.99
CA SER A 5 -1.69 3.42 12.13
C SER A 5 -0.61 4.08 12.97
N HIS A 6 -0.72 3.97 14.29
CA HIS A 6 0.27 4.44 15.24
C HIS A 6 0.47 3.38 16.34
N ARG A 7 1.52 3.54 17.16
CA ARG A 7 1.93 2.55 18.16
C ARG A 7 0.80 2.05 19.07
N HIS A 8 -0.19 2.88 19.32
CA HIS A 8 -1.25 2.59 20.29
C HIS A 8 -2.61 2.27 19.65
N GLY A 9 -2.67 2.16 18.31
CA GLY A 9 -3.90 1.88 17.59
C GLY A 9 -3.91 2.47 16.18
N TRP A 10 -5.01 3.08 15.81
CA TRP A 10 -5.18 3.72 14.52
C TRP A 10 -6.05 4.99 14.65
N GLY A 11 -6.07 5.80 13.64
CA GLY A 11 -6.85 7.04 13.64
C GLY A 11 -7.34 7.44 12.27
N ILE A 12 -8.27 8.41 12.27
CA ILE A 12 -8.84 9.03 11.08
C ILE A 12 -8.21 10.42 10.92
N VAL A 13 -7.60 10.65 9.78
CA VAL A 13 -6.96 11.93 9.46
C VAL A 13 -8.02 12.92 8.96
N THR A 14 -8.09 14.05 9.60
CA THR A 14 -8.98 15.18 9.27
C THR A 14 -8.15 16.44 8.97
N PRO A 15 -8.74 17.49 8.41
CA PRO A 15 -8.04 18.77 8.22
C PRO A 15 -7.55 19.42 9.52
N LEU A 16 -8.11 19.05 10.67
CA LEU A 16 -7.80 19.61 11.98
C LEU A 16 -6.79 18.77 12.78
N GLY A 17 -6.51 17.55 12.34
CA GLY A 17 -5.65 16.59 13.04
C GLY A 17 -6.18 15.17 12.92
N VAL A 18 -5.75 14.30 13.83
CA VAL A 18 -6.11 12.89 13.85
C VAL A 18 -7.13 12.63 14.96
N VAL A 19 -8.22 12.00 14.61
CA VAL A 19 -9.18 11.41 15.56
C VAL A 19 -8.68 10.00 15.89
N ASP A 20 -8.23 9.77 17.12
CA ASP A 20 -7.82 8.44 17.58
C ASP A 20 -9.06 7.53 17.68
N SER A 21 -8.98 6.32 17.15
CA SER A 21 -10.08 5.34 17.17
C SER A 21 -10.60 5.05 18.59
N ARG A 22 -9.73 5.10 19.60
CA ARG A 22 -10.06 4.90 21.01
C ARG A 22 -10.88 6.04 21.62
N SER A 23 -10.91 7.21 21.00
CA SER A 23 -11.72 8.35 21.42
C SER A 23 -13.15 8.33 20.86
N LEU A 24 -13.44 7.41 19.95
CA LEU A 24 -14.77 7.23 19.38
C LEU A 24 -15.67 6.48 20.36
N ALA A 25 -16.92 6.93 20.48
CA ALA A 25 -17.94 6.29 21.33
C ALA A 25 -18.49 5.02 20.66
N ALA A 26 -17.59 4.08 20.32
CA ALA A 26 -17.92 2.81 19.70
C ALA A 26 -16.87 1.76 20.09
N GLU A 27 -17.29 0.51 20.22
CA GLU A 27 -16.37 -0.62 20.34
C GLU A 27 -15.77 -0.92 18.99
N LEU A 28 -14.54 -0.45 18.77
CA LEU A 28 -13.78 -0.65 17.53
C LEU A 28 -12.58 -1.56 17.77
N PRO A 29 -12.15 -2.33 16.76
CA PRO A 29 -10.90 -3.09 16.84
C PRO A 29 -9.70 -2.21 17.15
N ASP A 30 -8.74 -2.73 17.91
CA ASP A 30 -7.52 -2.00 18.30
C ASP A 30 -6.59 -1.70 17.13
N THR A 31 -6.73 -2.40 15.99
CA THR A 31 -5.88 -2.26 14.81
C THR A 31 -6.70 -1.85 13.59
N LEU A 32 -6.06 -1.11 12.68
CA LEU A 32 -6.69 -0.78 11.39
C LEU A 32 -7.01 -2.04 10.56
N LEU A 33 -6.16 -3.09 10.65
CA LEU A 33 -6.44 -4.38 10.02
C LEU A 33 -7.76 -4.96 10.55
N GLY A 34 -7.92 -5.07 11.87
CA GLY A 34 -9.16 -5.57 12.46
C GLY A 34 -10.38 -4.73 12.11
N PHE A 35 -10.21 -3.40 11.96
CA PHE A 35 -11.28 -2.53 11.47
C PHE A 35 -11.68 -2.88 10.03
N ILE A 36 -10.71 -3.11 9.14
CA ILE A 36 -10.96 -3.49 7.74
C ILE A 36 -11.66 -4.85 7.67
N GLU A 37 -11.18 -5.83 8.42
CA GLU A 37 -11.79 -7.16 8.51
C GLU A 37 -13.24 -7.10 9.01
N ARG A 38 -13.51 -6.27 10.02
CA ARG A 38 -14.86 -6.05 10.52
C ARG A 38 -15.75 -5.32 9.51
N ALA A 39 -15.21 -4.33 8.80
CA ALA A 39 -15.95 -3.57 7.78
C ALA A 39 -16.41 -4.45 6.59
N GLU A 40 -15.71 -5.56 6.32
CA GLU A 40 -16.15 -6.57 5.34
C GLU A 40 -17.55 -7.12 5.67
N HIS A 41 -17.83 -7.31 6.94
CA HIS A 41 -19.08 -7.93 7.43
C HIS A 41 -20.12 -6.89 7.89
N GLU A 42 -19.71 -5.64 8.10
CA GLU A 42 -20.54 -4.53 8.55
C GLU A 42 -20.44 -3.34 7.57
N PRO A 43 -21.15 -3.35 6.44
CA PRO A 43 -21.02 -2.32 5.41
C PRO A 43 -21.27 -0.88 5.88
N SER A 44 -22.07 -0.69 6.93
CA SER A 44 -22.34 0.63 7.52
C SER A 44 -21.24 1.13 8.47
N LEU A 45 -20.26 0.29 8.83
CA LEU A 45 -19.26 0.62 9.85
C LEU A 45 -18.43 1.86 9.47
N CYS A 46 -18.00 1.94 8.21
CA CYS A 46 -17.25 3.11 7.73
C CYS A 46 -18.07 4.41 7.84
N ALA A 47 -19.34 4.39 7.46
CA ALA A 47 -20.22 5.56 7.58
C ALA A 47 -20.47 5.94 9.04
N THR A 48 -20.67 4.98 9.91
CA THR A 48 -20.84 5.18 11.36
C THR A 48 -19.59 5.83 11.96
N VAL A 49 -18.41 5.31 11.65
CA VAL A 49 -17.14 5.84 12.14
C VAL A 49 -16.86 7.24 11.60
N ALA A 50 -17.18 7.52 10.33
CA ALA A 50 -17.06 8.86 9.76
C ALA A 50 -17.96 9.88 10.48
N ALA A 51 -19.19 9.50 10.81
CA ALA A 51 -20.13 10.36 11.54
C ALA A 51 -19.64 10.66 12.97
N LEU A 52 -19.14 9.64 13.69
CA LEU A 52 -18.57 9.80 15.03
C LEU A 52 -17.31 10.69 15.00
N ALA A 53 -16.45 10.52 14.02
CA ALA A 53 -15.22 11.28 13.88
C ALA A 53 -15.46 12.78 13.63
N ALA A 54 -16.60 13.15 13.06
CA ALA A 54 -16.93 14.55 12.75
C ALA A 54 -16.99 15.46 13.98
N SER A 55 -17.28 14.91 15.17
CA SER A 55 -17.40 15.65 16.44
C SER A 55 -16.41 15.18 17.52
N ALA A 56 -15.55 14.24 17.21
CA ALA A 56 -14.60 13.68 18.15
C ALA A 56 -13.37 14.61 18.36
N PRO A 57 -12.69 14.51 19.50
CA PRO A 57 -11.48 15.28 19.75
C PRO A 57 -10.37 14.87 18.80
N VAL A 58 -9.57 15.84 18.37
CA VAL A 58 -8.41 15.61 17.48
C VAL A 58 -7.11 15.81 18.24
N VAL A 59 -6.07 15.08 17.83
CA VAL A 59 -4.69 15.25 18.27
C VAL A 59 -3.81 15.63 17.08
N PRO A 60 -2.70 16.36 17.26
CA PRO A 60 -1.76 16.63 16.18
C PRO A 60 -1.13 15.33 15.64
N GLU A 61 -1.08 15.16 14.33
CA GLU A 61 -0.40 14.01 13.71
C GLU A 61 1.11 14.00 14.03
N ALA A 62 1.73 15.17 14.08
CA ALA A 62 3.16 15.35 14.30
C ALA A 62 3.71 14.78 15.64
N GLY A 63 2.84 14.39 16.57
CA GLY A 63 3.24 13.78 17.84
C GLY A 63 3.02 12.28 17.91
N LEU A 64 2.50 11.68 16.83
CA LEU A 64 2.18 10.25 16.82
C LEU A 64 3.40 9.42 16.42
N ASP A 65 3.60 8.31 17.13
CA ASP A 65 4.59 7.27 16.75
C ASP A 65 3.96 6.41 15.64
N LEU A 66 4.13 6.89 14.39
CA LEU A 66 3.52 6.27 13.22
C LEU A 66 4.03 4.85 12.98
N GLN A 67 3.16 4.01 12.50
CA GLN A 67 3.45 2.65 12.04
C GLN A 67 3.18 2.56 10.52
N PRO A 68 3.64 1.49 9.83
CA PRO A 68 3.14 1.21 8.48
C PRO A 68 1.60 1.19 8.47
N CYS A 69 0.95 1.57 7.36
CA CYS A 69 -0.54 1.60 7.30
C CYS A 69 -1.17 0.32 7.85
N LEU A 70 -0.63 -0.83 7.49
CA LEU A 70 -0.92 -2.13 8.09
C LEU A 70 0.40 -2.78 8.51
N PRO A 71 0.74 -2.82 9.80
CA PRO A 71 2.03 -3.35 10.26
C PRO A 71 2.21 -4.84 10.02
N ARG A 72 1.11 -5.60 9.96
CA ARG A 72 1.12 -7.05 9.78
C ARG A 72 -0.01 -7.50 8.85
N PRO A 73 0.06 -7.17 7.55
CA PRO A 73 -0.89 -7.70 6.57
C PRO A 73 -0.71 -9.21 6.38
N GLY A 74 -1.74 -9.88 5.88
CA GLY A 74 -1.68 -11.31 5.60
C GLY A 74 -0.68 -11.63 4.48
N LYS A 75 -0.83 -10.97 3.35
CA LYS A 75 0.07 -11.06 2.18
C LYS A 75 0.46 -9.66 1.72
N ILE A 76 1.68 -9.54 1.18
CA ILE A 76 2.13 -8.37 0.44
C ILE A 76 2.61 -8.88 -0.90
N VAL A 77 1.76 -8.72 -1.93
CA VAL A 77 2.06 -9.16 -3.29
C VAL A 77 2.52 -7.95 -4.09
N CYS A 78 3.69 -8.01 -4.69
CA CYS A 78 4.28 -6.92 -5.45
C CYS A 78 4.41 -7.31 -6.93
N LEU A 79 4.16 -6.33 -7.81
CA LEU A 79 4.34 -6.47 -9.25
C LEU A 79 5.71 -5.90 -9.66
N GLY A 80 6.42 -6.59 -10.54
CA GLY A 80 7.63 -6.08 -11.16
C GLY A 80 7.42 -5.72 -12.62
N VAL A 81 8.02 -4.57 -13.05
CA VAL A 81 7.93 -4.00 -14.39
C VAL A 81 6.48 -3.81 -14.83
N ASN A 82 5.80 -2.88 -14.19
CA ASN A 82 4.38 -2.64 -14.45
C ASN A 82 4.08 -1.26 -15.09
N TYR A 83 5.10 -0.55 -15.57
CA TYR A 83 4.93 0.72 -16.29
C TYR A 83 5.51 0.62 -17.70
N HIS A 84 4.76 1.18 -18.69
CA HIS A 84 5.17 1.12 -20.10
C HIS A 84 6.52 1.80 -20.35
N ASP A 85 6.78 2.94 -19.73
CA ASP A 85 8.04 3.65 -19.92
C ASP A 85 9.22 2.91 -19.26
N HIS A 86 9.02 2.34 -18.07
CA HIS A 86 10.04 1.51 -17.43
C HIS A 86 10.38 0.24 -18.25
N ALA A 87 9.38 -0.38 -18.87
CA ALA A 87 9.60 -1.52 -19.77
C ALA A 87 10.46 -1.13 -20.98
N LYS A 88 10.21 0.04 -21.60
CA LYS A 88 10.99 0.57 -22.74
C LYS A 88 12.44 0.89 -22.34
N GLU A 89 12.67 1.55 -21.18
CA GLU A 89 14.01 1.87 -20.69
C GLU A 89 14.85 0.61 -20.43
N GLY A 90 14.23 -0.43 -19.90
CA GLY A 90 14.88 -1.72 -19.66
C GLY A 90 15.07 -2.59 -20.91
N GLY A 91 14.62 -2.14 -22.10
CA GLY A 91 14.66 -2.92 -23.34
C GLY A 91 13.77 -4.17 -23.31
N ASN A 92 12.81 -4.21 -22.37
CA ASN A 92 11.90 -5.33 -22.20
C ASN A 92 10.65 -5.17 -23.08
N THR A 93 10.17 -6.28 -23.64
CA THR A 93 8.82 -6.32 -24.21
C THR A 93 7.79 -6.31 -23.07
N VAL A 94 6.66 -5.64 -23.29
CA VAL A 94 5.54 -5.70 -22.35
C VAL A 94 5.12 -7.17 -22.16
N ALA A 95 5.20 -7.66 -20.94
CA ALA A 95 4.86 -9.04 -20.64
C ALA A 95 3.34 -9.27 -20.73
N GLU A 96 2.93 -10.46 -21.16
CA GLU A 96 1.50 -10.86 -21.16
C GLU A 96 0.98 -11.15 -19.75
N TYR A 97 1.88 -11.47 -18.81
CA TYR A 97 1.57 -11.77 -17.41
C TYR A 97 2.56 -11.05 -16.48
N PRO A 98 2.11 -10.48 -15.35
CA PRO A 98 2.98 -9.73 -14.45
C PRO A 98 3.98 -10.65 -13.75
N ALA A 99 5.23 -10.20 -13.62
CA ALA A 99 6.16 -10.81 -12.69
C ALA A 99 5.74 -10.44 -11.26
N LEU A 100 5.66 -11.44 -10.39
CA LEU A 100 5.18 -11.29 -9.02
C LEU A 100 6.27 -11.71 -8.02
N PHE A 101 6.34 -10.99 -6.91
CA PHE A 101 7.15 -11.37 -5.76
C PHE A 101 6.42 -11.00 -4.47
N LEU A 102 6.90 -11.52 -3.35
CA LEU A 102 6.30 -11.26 -2.05
C LEU A 102 7.24 -10.41 -1.18
N ARG A 103 6.65 -9.53 -0.40
CA ARG A 103 7.31 -8.91 0.76
C ARG A 103 6.74 -9.48 2.04
N THR A 104 7.55 -9.46 3.09
CA THR A 104 7.15 -9.89 4.44
C THR A 104 6.82 -8.67 5.31
N ALA A 105 6.02 -8.85 6.34
CA ALA A 105 5.73 -7.79 7.29
C ALA A 105 6.98 -7.23 7.97
N GLY A 106 8.03 -8.03 8.17
CA GLY A 106 9.31 -7.60 8.74
C GLY A 106 10.08 -6.60 7.86
N SER A 107 9.78 -6.57 6.56
CA SER A 107 10.39 -5.59 5.65
C SER A 107 9.72 -4.21 5.69
N LEU A 108 8.54 -4.06 6.32
CA LEU A 108 7.80 -2.79 6.33
C LEU A 108 8.48 -1.74 7.22
N LEU A 109 8.37 -0.47 6.78
CA LEU A 109 8.91 0.70 7.46
C LEU A 109 7.82 1.78 7.58
N ALA A 110 7.71 2.39 8.76
CA ALA A 110 6.82 3.50 9.00
C ALA A 110 7.29 4.78 8.27
N HIS A 111 6.36 5.66 7.95
CA HIS A 111 6.68 6.99 7.44
C HIS A 111 7.55 7.78 8.43
N GLY A 112 8.55 8.47 7.92
CA GLY A 112 9.49 9.27 8.72
C GLY A 112 10.54 8.47 9.50
N ALA A 113 10.43 7.14 9.56
CA ALA A 113 11.45 6.30 10.17
C ALA A 113 12.70 6.21 9.27
N PRO A 114 13.92 6.16 9.87
CA PRO A 114 15.16 6.10 9.11
C PRO A 114 15.33 4.75 8.42
N LEU A 115 15.52 4.78 7.11
CA LEU A 115 15.90 3.64 6.30
C LEU A 115 17.41 3.39 6.48
N LYS A 116 17.79 2.18 6.87
CA LYS A 116 19.19 1.82 7.14
C LYS A 116 19.79 1.08 5.95
N VAL A 117 20.85 1.65 5.37
CA VAL A 117 21.65 0.95 4.37
C VAL A 117 22.41 -0.20 5.05
N PRO A 118 22.18 -1.47 4.67
CA PRO A 118 22.92 -2.57 5.28
C PRO A 118 24.39 -2.54 4.87
N SER A 119 25.29 -2.88 5.80
CA SER A 119 26.75 -2.85 5.56
C SER A 119 27.26 -3.84 4.50
N ILE A 120 26.40 -4.79 4.11
CA ILE A 120 26.73 -5.85 3.14
C ILE A 120 26.41 -5.50 1.69
N SER A 121 25.81 -4.31 1.44
CA SER A 121 25.47 -3.82 0.09
C SER A 121 25.51 -2.31 0.03
N ASP A 122 26.06 -1.78 -1.06
CA ASP A 122 26.03 -0.37 -1.44
C ASP A 122 25.06 -0.11 -2.63
N LYS A 123 24.24 -1.08 -2.98
CA LYS A 123 23.34 -1.04 -4.14
C LYS A 123 21.87 -0.87 -3.75
N MET A 124 21.64 -0.07 -2.70
CA MET A 124 20.28 0.30 -2.30
C MET A 124 19.69 1.31 -3.29
N ASP A 125 18.46 1.05 -3.69
CA ASP A 125 17.70 1.88 -4.60
C ASP A 125 16.26 2.02 -4.13
N TYR A 126 15.58 3.11 -4.48
CA TYR A 126 14.19 3.40 -4.10
C TYR A 126 13.26 3.22 -5.28
N GLU A 127 12.00 2.92 -5.02
CA GLU A 127 10.95 2.75 -6.02
C GLU A 127 9.64 3.37 -5.50
N ALA A 128 9.19 4.47 -6.14
CA ALA A 128 7.88 5.05 -5.84
C ALA A 128 6.78 4.15 -6.40
N GLU A 129 5.89 3.70 -5.52
CA GLU A 129 4.80 2.81 -5.89
C GLU A 129 3.48 3.22 -5.24
N MET A 130 2.39 2.81 -5.85
CA MET A 130 1.07 2.79 -5.23
C MET A 130 0.84 1.41 -4.62
N ALA A 131 0.37 1.36 -3.38
CA ALA A 131 -0.15 0.15 -2.77
C ALA A 131 -1.67 0.24 -2.68
N LEU A 132 -2.35 -0.90 -2.82
CA LEU A 132 -3.77 -1.02 -2.48
C LEU A 132 -3.97 -2.06 -1.39
N VAL A 133 -5.02 -1.88 -0.61
CA VAL A 133 -5.44 -2.79 0.45
C VAL A 133 -6.77 -3.43 0.06
N ILE A 134 -6.83 -4.74 0.14
CA ILE A 134 -8.06 -5.51 -0.09
C ILE A 134 -9.01 -5.30 1.10
N GLY A 135 -10.28 -5.03 0.81
CA GLY A 135 -11.31 -4.75 1.82
C GLY A 135 -12.26 -5.90 2.07
N LYS A 136 -12.29 -6.88 1.18
CA LYS A 136 -13.15 -8.07 1.33
C LYS A 136 -12.54 -9.29 0.67
N ARG A 137 -12.86 -10.45 1.22
CA ARG A 137 -12.44 -11.73 0.67
C ARG A 137 -12.86 -11.87 -0.78
N THR A 138 -11.88 -12.14 -1.65
CA THR A 138 -12.05 -12.15 -3.10
C THR A 138 -11.40 -13.37 -3.72
N ARG A 139 -12.15 -14.11 -4.52
CA ARG A 139 -11.68 -15.31 -5.23
C ARG A 139 -12.39 -15.43 -6.56
N PHE A 140 -11.65 -15.66 -7.66
CA PHE A 140 -12.19 -15.78 -9.02
C PHE A 140 -13.10 -14.61 -9.45
N VAL A 141 -12.68 -13.37 -9.10
CA VAL A 141 -13.44 -12.17 -9.50
C VAL A 141 -13.10 -11.78 -10.93
N ASP A 142 -14.12 -11.37 -11.69
CA ASP A 142 -13.92 -10.78 -13.01
C ASP A 142 -13.37 -9.34 -12.90
N GLU A 143 -12.65 -8.91 -13.93
CA GLU A 143 -12.03 -7.58 -13.95
C GLU A 143 -13.06 -6.46 -13.75
N ALA A 144 -14.27 -6.61 -14.30
CA ALA A 144 -15.35 -5.62 -14.17
C ALA A 144 -15.79 -5.39 -12.71
N ASP A 145 -15.69 -6.41 -11.84
CA ASP A 145 -16.13 -6.37 -10.45
C ASP A 145 -14.97 -6.24 -9.46
N ALA A 146 -13.73 -6.33 -9.92
CA ALA A 146 -12.53 -6.43 -9.09
C ALA A 146 -12.32 -5.22 -8.17
N LEU A 147 -12.62 -4.01 -8.64
CA LEU A 147 -12.44 -2.78 -7.86
C LEU A 147 -13.33 -2.70 -6.62
N ALA A 148 -14.46 -3.41 -6.60
CA ALA A 148 -15.31 -3.51 -5.42
C ALA A 148 -14.65 -4.25 -4.25
N SER A 149 -13.49 -4.86 -4.47
CA SER A 149 -12.69 -5.54 -3.43
C SER A 149 -11.71 -4.60 -2.73
N VAL A 150 -11.49 -3.39 -3.23
CA VAL A 150 -10.48 -2.47 -2.72
C VAL A 150 -11.03 -1.67 -1.55
N PHE A 151 -10.33 -1.70 -0.40
CA PHE A 151 -10.60 -0.83 0.73
C PHE A 151 -10.03 0.58 0.52
N GLY A 152 -8.80 0.67 0.05
CA GLY A 152 -8.13 1.96 -0.15
C GLY A 152 -6.73 1.82 -0.73
N TYR A 153 -6.07 2.96 -0.85
CA TYR A 153 -4.75 3.12 -1.48
C TYR A 153 -3.79 3.88 -0.58
N ALA A 154 -2.50 3.59 -0.71
CA ALA A 154 -1.44 4.28 0.01
C ALA A 154 -0.19 4.44 -0.87
N CYS A 155 0.72 5.33 -0.47
CA CYS A 155 2.06 5.37 -1.02
C CYS A 155 2.89 4.21 -0.49
N PHE A 156 3.75 3.67 -1.34
CA PHE A 156 4.73 2.65 -0.98
C PHE A 156 6.10 3.01 -1.57
N ASN A 157 7.17 2.74 -0.83
CA ASN A 157 8.54 2.81 -1.33
C ASN A 157 9.13 1.41 -1.29
N ASP A 158 9.23 0.75 -2.45
CA ASP A 158 9.74 -0.62 -2.57
C ASP A 158 11.26 -0.63 -2.67
N VAL A 159 11.93 -0.24 -1.57
CA VAL A 159 13.38 -0.18 -1.54
C VAL A 159 14.00 -1.54 -1.77
N SER A 160 14.97 -1.56 -2.68
CA SER A 160 15.59 -2.74 -3.26
C SER A 160 17.10 -2.74 -3.06
N LEU A 161 17.68 -3.86 -2.71
CA LEU A 161 19.12 -4.11 -2.81
C LEU A 161 19.40 -4.77 -4.17
N ARG A 162 19.81 -3.98 -5.15
CA ARG A 162 19.89 -4.40 -6.56
C ARG A 162 20.83 -5.58 -6.80
N ASP A 163 21.93 -5.66 -6.09
CA ASP A 163 22.86 -6.80 -6.15
C ASP A 163 22.23 -8.09 -5.59
N TYR A 164 21.46 -7.98 -4.50
CA TYR A 164 20.73 -9.12 -3.94
C TYR A 164 19.51 -9.51 -4.79
N GLN A 165 18.81 -8.54 -5.35
CA GLN A 165 17.69 -8.79 -6.27
C GLN A 165 18.12 -9.63 -7.49
N ARG A 166 19.36 -9.43 -7.97
CA ARG A 166 19.87 -10.05 -9.20
C ARG A 166 20.69 -11.33 -8.96
N LYS A 167 20.85 -11.77 -7.69
CA LYS A 167 21.62 -13.00 -7.38
C LYS A 167 20.98 -14.26 -7.93
N THR A 168 19.66 -14.28 -8.05
CA THR A 168 18.87 -15.39 -8.60
C THR A 168 17.73 -14.83 -9.44
N THR A 169 16.93 -15.71 -10.02
CA THR A 169 15.68 -15.33 -10.72
C THR A 169 14.57 -14.87 -9.76
N GLN A 170 14.71 -15.12 -8.46
CA GLN A 170 13.75 -14.75 -7.42
C GLN A 170 14.19 -13.45 -6.71
N TRP A 171 13.38 -12.40 -6.80
CA TRP A 171 13.72 -11.08 -6.26
C TRP A 171 13.56 -10.96 -4.75
N THR A 172 12.91 -11.92 -4.12
CA THR A 172 12.47 -11.90 -2.73
C THR A 172 13.54 -11.40 -1.76
N ILE A 173 14.78 -11.88 -1.86
CA ILE A 173 15.86 -11.49 -0.93
C ILE A 173 16.23 -10.01 -1.09
N GLY A 174 16.35 -9.50 -2.32
CA GLY A 174 16.67 -8.10 -2.58
C GLY A 174 15.57 -7.11 -2.14
N LYS A 175 14.37 -7.61 -1.91
CA LYS A 175 13.17 -6.84 -1.54
C LYS A 175 12.76 -6.99 -0.06
N ASN A 176 13.44 -7.84 0.73
CA ASN A 176 13.00 -8.19 2.09
C ASN A 176 14.07 -7.97 3.17
N PHE A 177 15.00 -7.05 2.96
CA PHE A 177 15.79 -6.56 4.07
C PHE A 177 14.86 -5.84 5.07
N ASP A 178 15.16 -5.98 6.36
CA ASP A 178 14.36 -5.37 7.42
C ASP A 178 14.20 -3.87 7.20
N ALA A 179 12.99 -3.37 7.41
CA ALA A 179 12.66 -1.95 7.33
C ALA A 179 13.06 -1.27 6.00
N THR A 180 12.81 -1.93 4.86
CA THR A 180 13.06 -1.39 3.51
C THR A 180 11.79 -1.11 2.71
N GLY A 181 10.61 -1.52 3.17
CA GLY A 181 9.32 -1.26 2.52
C GLY A 181 8.57 -0.11 3.19
N GLY A 182 8.78 1.14 2.75
CA GLY A 182 8.08 2.30 3.30
C GLY A 182 6.59 2.26 2.94
N PHE A 183 5.68 2.15 3.93
CA PHE A 183 4.24 2.00 3.69
C PHE A 183 3.42 3.05 4.44
N GLY A 184 2.91 4.02 3.73
CA GLY A 184 2.09 5.09 4.29
C GLY A 184 2.59 6.51 3.96
N PRO A 185 2.24 7.54 4.79
CA PRO A 185 1.65 7.45 6.13
C PRO A 185 0.16 7.12 6.16
N HIS A 186 -0.58 7.49 5.11
CA HIS A 186 -2.03 7.40 5.08
C HIS A 186 -2.52 6.30 4.15
N LEU A 187 -3.58 5.60 4.59
CA LEU A 187 -4.43 4.76 3.75
C LEU A 187 -5.69 5.58 3.42
N VAL A 188 -5.86 5.90 2.15
CA VAL A 188 -6.99 6.68 1.63
C VAL A 188 -8.05 5.71 1.12
N SER A 189 -9.29 5.80 1.61
CA SER A 189 -10.37 4.92 1.17
C SER A 189 -10.65 5.06 -0.33
N ALA A 190 -11.07 3.97 -0.96
CA ALA A 190 -11.22 3.89 -2.41
C ALA A 190 -12.21 4.90 -3.00
N ASP A 191 -13.22 5.30 -2.23
CA ASP A 191 -14.23 6.29 -2.61
C ASP A 191 -13.70 7.74 -2.73
N GLU A 192 -12.53 8.04 -2.14
CA GLU A 192 -11.91 9.37 -2.26
C GLU A 192 -11.00 9.52 -3.50
N LEU A 193 -10.76 8.45 -4.25
CA LEU A 193 -9.85 8.43 -5.38
C LEU A 193 -10.56 7.97 -6.67
N PRO A 194 -10.01 8.29 -7.84
CA PRO A 194 -10.53 7.73 -9.09
C PRO A 194 -10.53 6.20 -9.07
N PRO A 195 -11.48 5.54 -9.75
CA PRO A 195 -11.55 4.09 -9.81
C PRO A 195 -10.22 3.44 -10.18
N GLY A 196 -9.78 2.47 -9.36
CA GLY A 196 -8.49 1.81 -9.54
C GLY A 196 -7.27 2.69 -9.27
N GLY A 197 -7.44 3.89 -8.70
CA GLY A 197 -6.35 4.86 -8.52
C GLY A 197 -5.77 5.34 -9.85
N ALA A 198 -6.54 5.29 -10.96
CA ALA A 198 -6.07 5.70 -12.28
C ALA A 198 -5.95 7.23 -12.40
N GLY A 199 -4.99 7.72 -13.18
CA GLY A 199 -4.82 9.16 -13.45
C GLY A 199 -4.12 9.93 -12.32
N LEU A 200 -3.60 9.26 -11.31
CA LEU A 200 -2.86 9.90 -10.23
C LEU A 200 -1.39 10.11 -10.61
N ARG A 201 -0.82 11.24 -10.20
CA ARG A 201 0.63 11.46 -10.31
C ARG A 201 1.34 10.65 -9.25
N ILE A 202 2.36 9.90 -9.67
CA ILE A 202 3.28 9.17 -8.80
C ILE A 202 4.68 9.74 -8.94
N GLN A 203 5.36 10.06 -7.83
CA GLN A 203 6.63 10.76 -7.87
C GLN A 203 7.53 10.36 -6.70
N SER A 204 8.84 10.20 -6.94
CA SER A 204 9.85 10.17 -5.91
C SER A 204 10.74 11.42 -5.95
N ARG A 205 11.25 11.83 -4.78
CA ARG A 205 12.21 12.91 -4.65
C ARG A 205 13.35 12.51 -3.73
N LEU A 206 14.57 12.83 -4.16
CA LEU A 206 15.77 12.67 -3.35
C LEU A 206 16.40 14.05 -3.12
N ASN A 207 16.51 14.48 -1.87
CA ASN A 207 17.00 15.80 -1.50
C ASN A 207 16.28 16.95 -2.23
N GLY A 208 14.96 16.84 -2.37
CA GLY A 208 14.11 17.81 -3.06
C GLY A 208 14.11 17.69 -4.59
N ARG A 209 15.06 16.96 -5.19
CA ARG A 209 15.11 16.73 -6.65
C ARG A 209 14.16 15.59 -7.03
N VAL A 210 13.34 15.82 -8.05
CA VAL A 210 12.47 14.79 -8.65
C VAL A 210 13.35 13.75 -9.34
N MET A 211 13.12 12.49 -9.00
CA MET A 211 13.86 11.34 -9.54
C MET A 211 12.95 10.45 -10.38
N GLN A 212 11.71 10.24 -9.96
CA GLN A 212 10.68 9.58 -10.74
C GLN A 212 9.47 10.50 -10.83
N ASP A 213 8.80 10.54 -11.95
CA ASP A 213 7.59 11.34 -12.16
C ASP A 213 6.76 10.71 -13.29
N ALA A 214 5.66 10.10 -12.95
CA ALA A 214 4.81 9.36 -13.87
C ALA A 214 3.32 9.49 -13.49
N ASN A 215 2.49 8.79 -14.23
CA ASN A 215 1.05 8.72 -13.98
C ASN A 215 0.63 7.26 -13.82
N THR A 216 -0.25 6.97 -12.86
CA THR A 216 -0.76 5.61 -12.62
C THR A 216 -1.57 5.05 -13.80
N SER A 217 -2.02 5.89 -14.74
CA SER A 217 -2.63 5.44 -16.00
C SER A 217 -1.64 4.75 -16.94
N ASP A 218 -0.33 4.88 -16.72
CA ASP A 218 0.72 4.23 -17.52
C ASP A 218 1.01 2.78 -17.10
N MET A 219 0.28 2.25 -16.10
CA MET A 219 0.40 0.86 -15.69
C MET A 219 0.02 -0.10 -16.82
N VAL A 220 0.84 -1.12 -17.04
CA VAL A 220 0.57 -2.25 -17.96
C VAL A 220 -0.59 -3.10 -17.44
N PHE A 221 -0.54 -3.42 -16.14
CA PHE A 221 -1.60 -4.14 -15.43
C PHE A 221 -2.23 -3.18 -14.42
N GLY A 222 -3.36 -2.60 -14.80
CA GLY A 222 -4.15 -1.75 -13.91
C GLY A 222 -4.69 -2.55 -12.72
N VAL A 223 -5.18 -1.85 -11.69
CA VAL A 223 -5.59 -2.46 -10.42
C VAL A 223 -6.67 -3.54 -10.62
N ALA A 224 -7.71 -3.28 -11.42
CA ALA A 224 -8.79 -4.24 -11.66
C ALA A 224 -8.26 -5.55 -12.25
N ARG A 225 -7.45 -5.45 -13.32
CA ARG A 225 -6.82 -6.60 -13.97
C ARG A 225 -5.89 -7.36 -13.03
N THR A 226 -5.12 -6.64 -12.22
CA THR A 226 -4.22 -7.25 -11.23
C THR A 226 -4.98 -8.09 -10.20
N ILE A 227 -6.05 -7.55 -9.62
CA ILE A 227 -6.90 -8.27 -8.66
C ILE A 227 -7.53 -9.50 -9.33
N ALA A 228 -8.07 -9.35 -10.54
CA ALA A 228 -8.67 -10.45 -11.28
C ALA A 228 -7.66 -11.60 -11.49
N LEU A 229 -6.44 -11.28 -11.98
CA LEU A 229 -5.38 -12.27 -12.19
C LEU A 229 -4.96 -12.97 -10.88
N LEU A 230 -4.70 -12.21 -9.82
CA LEU A 230 -4.28 -12.77 -8.53
C LEU A 230 -5.37 -13.64 -7.91
N SER A 231 -6.63 -13.22 -8.03
CA SER A 231 -7.77 -13.96 -7.47
C SER A 231 -8.02 -15.31 -8.15
N GLN A 232 -7.50 -15.53 -9.37
CA GLN A 232 -7.53 -16.84 -10.03
C GLN A 232 -6.57 -17.83 -9.37
N ALA A 233 -5.44 -17.36 -8.89
CA ALA A 233 -4.41 -18.20 -8.27
C ALA A 233 -4.65 -18.40 -6.76
N MET A 234 -5.00 -17.34 -6.05
CA MET A 234 -5.11 -17.36 -4.59
C MET A 234 -6.32 -16.56 -4.11
N THR A 235 -6.84 -16.90 -2.94
CA THR A 235 -7.81 -16.05 -2.25
C THR A 235 -7.09 -14.80 -1.72
N LEU A 236 -7.64 -13.63 -2.04
CA LEU A 236 -7.27 -12.37 -1.44
C LEU A 236 -8.20 -12.13 -0.24
N GLU A 237 -7.61 -11.88 0.93
CA GLU A 237 -8.37 -11.65 2.18
C GLU A 237 -8.38 -10.15 2.51
N ALA A 238 -9.33 -9.71 3.34
CA ALA A 238 -9.35 -8.35 3.85
C ALA A 238 -8.02 -8.04 4.56
N GLY A 239 -7.42 -6.89 4.24
CA GLY A 239 -6.11 -6.48 4.75
C GLY A 239 -4.90 -6.98 3.96
N ASP A 240 -5.07 -7.82 2.93
CA ASP A 240 -3.97 -8.12 2.01
C ASP A 240 -3.56 -6.87 1.24
N VAL A 241 -2.28 -6.75 0.95
CA VAL A 241 -1.69 -5.60 0.26
C VAL A 241 -1.18 -6.02 -1.12
N ILE A 242 -1.48 -5.22 -2.13
CA ILE A 242 -0.90 -5.35 -3.46
C ILE A 242 -0.12 -4.08 -3.76
N VAL A 243 1.14 -4.21 -4.17
CA VAL A 243 2.06 -3.11 -4.51
C VAL A 243 2.28 -3.13 -6.02
N THR A 244 1.98 -2.02 -6.69
CA THR A 244 1.65 -2.01 -8.12
C THR A 244 2.83 -1.92 -9.07
N GLY A 245 4.06 -1.85 -8.57
CA GLY A 245 5.24 -1.60 -9.39
C GLY A 245 5.56 -0.11 -9.52
N THR A 246 6.79 0.17 -9.94
CA THR A 246 7.35 1.53 -10.07
C THR A 246 7.47 1.95 -11.53
N PRO A 247 7.30 3.26 -11.83
CA PRO A 247 7.59 3.82 -13.15
C PRO A 247 9.08 3.92 -13.44
#